data_f2512fe4d7ba13bb848d0c199aa55ab5
#
_entry.id   f2512fe4d7ba13bb848d0c199aa55ab5
#
_cell.length_a   1.000
_cell.length_b   1.000
_cell.length_c   1.000
_cell.angle_alpha   90.00
_cell.angle_beta   90.00
_cell.angle_gamma   90.00
#
_symmetry.space_group_name_H-M   'P 1'
#
loop_
_entity.id
_entity.type
_entity.pdbx_description
1 polymer ?
#
loop_
_entity_poly.entity_id
_entity_poly.type
_entity_poly.pdbx_seq_one_letter_code
_entity_poly.pdbx_strand_id
1 'polypeptide(L)'
;MQACRRCIAPPLFCALKILVAITGASGALYAQRLLDNLNPREHEIHVVMSNYAQQVVAEELPGGLKFPDGVKPHGLKSMNAPFASGSNPPDVMVVIPCTMGTMGRIAHGLSEDVLLRAADVVLKEKRKLILVPRETPLSLIHVKNMELLLLAGVTLIPANPSFYSGAKTVVELVDTVVARVLDHIGVPNKIAPRWAEEKE
;
A
#
# COMPACT_ATOMS: atom_id res chain seq x y z
N MET A 1 -31.12 -26.37 -30.38
CA MET A 1 -30.14 -26.41 -29.28
C MET A 1 -29.73 -24.96 -28.98
N GLN A 2 -30.37 -24.34 -27.98
CA GLN A 2 -30.11 -22.95 -27.56
C GLN A 2 -28.94 -22.94 -26.58
N ALA A 3 -27.87 -22.24 -26.95
CA ALA A 3 -26.73 -22.00 -26.08
C ALA A 3 -27.13 -21.06 -24.95
N CYS A 4 -27.10 -21.53 -23.72
CA CYS A 4 -27.31 -20.76 -22.51
C CYS A 4 -26.15 -19.77 -22.35
N ARG A 5 -26.39 -18.48 -22.63
CA ARG A 5 -25.48 -17.39 -22.25
C ARG A 5 -25.57 -17.23 -20.73
N ARG A 6 -24.59 -17.78 -19.99
CA ARG A 6 -24.42 -17.45 -18.58
C ARG A 6 -24.07 -15.95 -18.49
N CYS A 7 -25.02 -15.16 -18.05
CA CYS A 7 -24.77 -13.81 -17.57
C CYS A 7 -23.88 -13.95 -16.32
N ILE A 8 -22.58 -13.75 -16.49
CA ILE A 8 -21.66 -13.55 -15.36
C ILE A 8 -21.96 -12.12 -14.91
N ALA A 9 -22.74 -11.98 -13.85
CA ALA A 9 -22.84 -10.70 -13.14
C ALA A 9 -21.41 -10.27 -12.75
N PRO A 10 -21.05 -8.99 -12.90
CA PRO A 10 -19.74 -8.53 -12.44
C PRO A 10 -19.62 -8.87 -10.95
N PRO A 11 -18.45 -9.30 -10.47
CA PRO A 11 -18.28 -9.63 -9.06
C PRO A 11 -18.71 -8.42 -8.22
N LEU A 12 -19.68 -8.64 -7.33
CA LEU A 12 -20.04 -7.68 -6.30
C LEU A 12 -18.74 -7.29 -5.59
N PHE A 13 -18.33 -6.03 -5.71
CA PHE A 13 -17.16 -5.51 -5.01
C PHE A 13 -17.36 -5.73 -3.52
N CYS A 14 -16.64 -6.69 -2.95
CA CYS A 14 -16.66 -6.91 -1.53
C CYS A 14 -15.93 -5.75 -0.85
N ALA A 15 -16.56 -5.12 0.13
CA ALA A 15 -15.91 -4.09 0.92
C ALA A 15 -14.64 -4.66 1.58
N LEU A 16 -13.50 -4.05 1.31
CA LEU A 16 -12.21 -4.47 1.87
C LEU A 16 -11.89 -3.63 3.12
N LYS A 17 -11.26 -4.25 4.10
CA LYS A 17 -10.57 -3.57 5.18
C LYS A 17 -9.11 -3.35 4.76
N ILE A 18 -8.75 -2.10 4.49
CA ILE A 18 -7.45 -1.70 3.97
C ILE A 18 -6.68 -0.96 5.06
N LEU A 19 -5.46 -1.39 5.35
CA LEU A 19 -4.55 -0.65 6.21
C LEU A 19 -3.43 -0.04 5.37
N VAL A 20 -3.34 1.27 5.36
CA VAL A 20 -2.25 2.03 4.74
C VAL A 20 -1.27 2.43 5.84
N ALA A 21 -0.05 1.93 5.76
CA ALA A 21 1.05 2.28 6.65
C ALA A 21 2.05 3.18 5.92
N ILE A 22 2.46 4.28 6.56
CA ILE A 22 3.35 5.27 5.96
C ILE A 22 4.62 5.35 6.80
N THR A 23 5.77 5.19 6.16
CA THR A 23 7.07 5.25 6.85
C THR A 23 7.95 6.38 6.33
N GLY A 24 9.08 6.63 7.00
CA GLY A 24 9.92 7.80 6.77
C GLY A 24 10.86 7.71 5.56
N ALA A 25 10.49 7.00 4.49
CA ALA A 25 11.18 7.11 3.22
C ALA A 25 10.63 8.32 2.44
N SER A 26 11.47 8.99 1.65
CA SER A 26 11.01 10.03 0.73
C SER A 26 10.01 9.46 -0.27
N GLY A 27 9.00 10.22 -0.63
CA GLY A 27 7.90 9.80 -1.49
C GLY A 27 6.55 9.81 -0.77
N ALA A 28 6.32 10.75 0.16
CA ALA A 28 5.02 10.94 0.82
C ALA A 28 3.88 11.14 -0.20
N LEU A 29 4.19 11.65 -1.39
CA LEU A 29 3.23 11.80 -2.48
C LEU A 29 2.63 10.45 -2.94
N TYR A 30 3.38 9.34 -2.87
CA TYR A 30 2.81 8.00 -3.17
C TYR A 30 1.68 7.64 -2.21
N ALA A 31 1.86 7.94 -0.90
CA ALA A 31 0.83 7.69 0.10
C ALA A 31 -0.40 8.58 -0.13
N GLN A 32 -0.19 9.87 -0.42
CA GLN A 32 -1.29 10.79 -0.73
C GLN A 32 -2.08 10.31 -1.94
N ARG A 33 -1.38 9.99 -3.04
CA ARG A 33 -2.05 9.51 -4.27
C ARG A 33 -2.78 8.19 -4.06
N LEU A 34 -2.26 7.28 -3.24
CA LEU A 34 -2.99 6.06 -2.89
C LEU A 34 -4.27 6.39 -2.14
N LEU A 35 -4.21 7.25 -1.11
CA LEU A 35 -5.38 7.66 -0.33
C LEU A 35 -6.43 8.39 -1.16
N ASP A 36 -6.00 9.26 -2.09
CA ASP A 36 -6.91 9.98 -3.02
C ASP A 36 -7.71 9.03 -3.92
N ASN A 37 -7.18 7.83 -4.17
CA ASN A 37 -7.79 6.83 -5.07
C ASN A 37 -8.42 5.64 -4.32
N LEU A 38 -8.52 5.71 -3.00
CA LEU A 38 -9.28 4.78 -2.19
C LEU A 38 -10.60 5.43 -1.75
N ASN A 39 -11.73 4.75 -2.00
CA ASN A 39 -13.05 5.27 -1.66
C ASN A 39 -13.52 4.75 -0.29
N PRO A 40 -13.60 5.62 0.78
CA PRO A 40 -14.04 5.20 2.11
C PRO A 40 -15.52 4.82 2.20
N ARG A 41 -16.32 5.07 1.15
CA ARG A 41 -17.71 4.60 1.06
C ARG A 41 -17.81 3.14 0.60
N GLU A 42 -16.76 2.65 -0.06
CA GLU A 42 -16.69 1.28 -0.59
C GLU A 42 -15.82 0.37 0.27
N HIS A 43 -14.83 0.95 0.98
CA HIS A 43 -13.83 0.23 1.75
C HIS A 43 -13.64 0.80 3.15
N GLU A 44 -13.33 -0.03 4.13
CA GLU A 44 -12.91 0.41 5.45
C GLU A 44 -11.40 0.71 5.43
N ILE A 45 -11.02 2.00 5.52
CA ILE A 45 -9.66 2.46 5.35
C ILE A 45 -9.08 2.93 6.68
N HIS A 46 -7.99 2.29 7.09
CA HIS A 46 -7.21 2.65 8.27
C HIS A 46 -5.85 3.20 7.84
N VAL A 47 -5.31 4.15 8.60
CA VAL A 47 -3.98 4.71 8.36
C VAL A 47 -3.16 4.68 9.64
N VAL A 48 -1.90 4.30 9.54
CA VAL A 48 -0.90 4.42 10.60
C VAL A 48 0.38 5.04 10.04
N MET A 49 0.99 5.95 10.78
CA MET A 49 2.21 6.63 10.35
C MET A 49 3.32 6.43 11.37
N SER A 50 4.53 6.16 10.90
CA SER A 50 5.72 6.20 11.76
C SER A 50 6.07 7.64 12.15
N ASN A 51 6.86 7.81 13.22
CA ASN A 51 7.28 9.15 13.65
C ASN A 51 8.07 9.89 12.55
N TYR A 52 8.96 9.20 11.84
CA TYR A 52 9.72 9.78 10.74
C TYR A 52 8.85 10.09 9.52
N ALA A 53 7.75 9.35 9.31
CA ALA A 53 6.81 9.66 8.23
C ALA A 53 6.19 11.05 8.39
N GLN A 54 5.90 11.48 9.63
CA GLN A 54 5.34 12.80 9.90
C GLN A 54 6.32 13.91 9.49
N GLN A 55 7.63 13.73 9.73
CA GLN A 55 8.66 14.69 9.33
C GLN A 55 8.76 14.77 7.80
N VAL A 56 8.84 13.61 7.12
CA VAL A 56 8.92 13.57 5.65
C VAL A 56 7.68 14.19 5.00
N VAL A 57 6.50 13.89 5.53
CA VAL A 57 5.24 14.49 5.06
C VAL A 57 5.27 16.01 5.20
N ALA A 58 5.76 16.54 6.33
CA ALA A 58 5.84 17.99 6.55
C ALA A 58 6.80 18.68 5.57
N GLU A 59 7.86 17.99 5.15
CA GLU A 59 8.84 18.52 4.19
C GLU A 59 8.38 18.40 2.73
N GLU A 60 7.76 17.26 2.37
CA GLU A 60 7.45 16.94 0.97
C GLU A 60 6.04 17.39 0.52
N LEU A 61 5.08 17.48 1.45
CA LEU A 61 3.70 17.86 1.14
C LEU A 61 3.32 19.18 1.78
N PRO A 62 3.34 20.29 1.05
CA PRO A 62 2.84 21.57 1.54
C PRO A 62 1.37 21.44 1.99
N GLY A 63 1.12 21.67 3.29
CA GLY A 63 -0.20 21.48 3.89
C GLY A 63 -0.47 20.09 4.46
N GLY A 64 0.55 19.23 4.52
CA GLY A 64 0.49 17.91 5.14
C GLY A 64 -0.28 16.86 4.33
N LEU A 65 -0.39 15.67 4.89
CA LEU A 65 -1.17 14.56 4.31
C LEU A 65 -2.65 14.81 4.53
N LYS A 66 -3.45 14.69 3.47
CA LYS A 66 -4.90 14.87 3.50
C LYS A 66 -5.58 13.50 3.53
N PHE A 67 -6.54 13.35 4.41
CA PHE A 67 -7.36 12.14 4.51
C PHE A 67 -8.73 12.39 3.90
N PRO A 68 -9.20 11.55 2.96
CA PRO A 68 -10.60 11.54 2.54
C PRO A 68 -11.53 11.30 3.74
N ASP A 69 -12.74 11.89 3.72
CA ASP A 69 -13.73 11.71 4.77
C ASP A 69 -14.07 10.21 4.95
N GLY A 70 -13.97 9.72 6.18
CA GLY A 70 -14.20 8.31 6.52
C GLY A 70 -12.93 7.48 6.69
N VAL A 71 -11.75 8.01 6.35
CA VAL A 71 -10.46 7.37 6.69
C VAL A 71 -10.22 7.44 8.19
N LYS A 72 -9.75 6.35 8.79
CA LYS A 72 -9.53 6.21 10.24
C LYS A 72 -8.03 6.23 10.57
N PRO A 73 -7.46 7.36 11.03
CA PRO A 73 -6.06 7.40 11.48
C PRO A 73 -5.89 6.75 12.85
N HIS A 74 -4.75 6.09 13.06
CA HIS A 74 -4.36 5.45 14.32
C HIS A 74 -2.97 5.90 14.75
N GLY A 75 -2.79 6.08 16.07
CA GLY A 75 -1.49 6.36 16.64
C GLY A 75 -0.57 5.15 16.57
N LEU A 76 0.72 5.36 16.38
CA LEU A 76 1.73 4.30 16.25
C LEU A 76 1.80 3.37 17.50
N LYS A 77 1.43 3.88 18.67
CA LYS A 77 1.41 3.14 19.95
C LYS A 77 0.05 2.51 20.26
N SER A 78 -0.94 2.64 19.39
CA SER A 78 -2.32 2.15 19.62
C SER A 78 -2.44 0.64 19.44
N MET A 79 -1.82 -0.13 20.35
CA MET A 79 -1.83 -1.60 20.31
C MET A 79 -3.22 -2.23 20.47
N ASN A 80 -4.23 -1.45 20.82
CA ASN A 80 -5.66 -1.82 20.84
C ASN A 80 -6.39 -1.51 19.53
N ALA A 81 -5.67 -1.10 18.47
CA ALA A 81 -6.27 -0.91 17.16
C ALA A 81 -6.90 -2.22 16.62
N PRO A 82 -8.01 -2.18 15.88
CA PRO A 82 -8.74 -3.37 15.45
C PRO A 82 -7.86 -4.41 14.76
N PHE A 83 -6.93 -3.96 13.93
CA PHE A 83 -6.03 -4.78 13.13
C PHE A 83 -4.78 -5.28 13.88
N ALA A 84 -4.61 -4.97 15.16
CA ALA A 84 -3.50 -5.49 15.98
C ALA A 84 -3.72 -6.94 16.41
N SER A 85 -4.91 -7.50 16.20
CA SER A 85 -5.26 -8.88 16.53
C SER A 85 -5.56 -9.72 15.28
N GLY A 86 -5.11 -10.98 15.28
CA GLY A 86 -5.43 -11.94 14.22
C GLY A 86 -6.92 -12.30 14.12
N SER A 87 -7.72 -12.01 15.14
CA SER A 87 -9.17 -12.20 15.09
C SER A 87 -9.90 -11.13 14.26
N ASN A 88 -9.23 -10.02 13.92
CA ASN A 88 -9.80 -8.93 13.12
C ASN A 88 -8.76 -8.29 12.17
N PRO A 89 -8.06 -9.11 11.36
CA PRO A 89 -6.99 -8.62 10.49
C PRO A 89 -7.55 -7.71 9.39
N PRO A 90 -6.75 -6.82 8.79
CA PRO A 90 -7.10 -6.20 7.53
C PRO A 90 -7.06 -7.25 6.42
N ASP A 91 -7.85 -7.05 5.35
CA ASP A 91 -7.79 -7.90 4.16
C ASP A 91 -6.51 -7.64 3.37
N VAL A 92 -6.06 -6.41 3.37
CA VAL A 92 -4.80 -5.98 2.75
C VAL A 92 -4.13 -4.88 3.57
N MET A 93 -2.81 -4.99 3.71
CA MET A 93 -1.97 -3.93 4.25
C MET A 93 -0.98 -3.47 3.19
N VAL A 94 -0.87 -2.16 3.04
CA VAL A 94 0.09 -1.51 2.14
C VAL A 94 1.02 -0.63 2.96
N VAL A 95 2.33 -0.84 2.85
CA VAL A 95 3.33 0.06 3.44
C VAL A 95 3.91 0.92 2.33
N ILE A 96 3.57 2.21 2.31
CA ILE A 96 3.87 3.14 1.21
C ILE A 96 4.13 4.57 1.70
N PRO A 97 5.32 5.14 1.46
CA PRO A 97 6.54 4.44 1.10
C PRO A 97 7.05 3.55 2.24
N CYS A 98 7.85 2.54 1.93
CA CYS A 98 8.44 1.64 2.91
C CYS A 98 9.94 1.89 3.05
N THR A 99 10.41 2.23 4.27
CA THR A 99 11.84 2.31 4.57
C THR A 99 12.45 0.91 4.65
N MET A 100 13.75 0.79 4.34
CA MET A 100 14.48 -0.47 4.51
C MET A 100 14.54 -0.91 5.98
N GLY A 101 14.57 0.04 6.93
CA GLY A 101 14.50 -0.27 8.35
C GLY A 101 13.16 -0.90 8.75
N THR A 102 12.04 -0.42 8.23
CA THR A 102 10.72 -1.04 8.46
C THR A 102 10.65 -2.40 7.78
N MET A 103 11.09 -2.50 6.52
CA MET A 103 11.11 -3.74 5.78
C MET A 103 11.95 -4.82 6.48
N GLY A 104 13.13 -4.47 7.00
CA GLY A 104 13.99 -5.40 7.75
C GLY A 104 13.33 -5.88 9.03
N ARG A 105 12.66 -5.00 9.78
CA ARG A 105 11.92 -5.38 10.99
C ARG A 105 10.77 -6.33 10.69
N ILE A 106 10.01 -6.08 9.62
CA ILE A 106 8.94 -6.99 9.17
C ILE A 106 9.52 -8.35 8.76
N ALA A 107 10.64 -8.37 8.00
CA ALA A 107 11.29 -9.60 7.56
C ALA A 107 11.74 -10.50 8.73
N HIS A 108 12.01 -9.90 9.90
CA HIS A 108 12.48 -10.60 11.09
C HIS A 108 11.39 -10.73 12.18
N GLY A 109 10.12 -10.43 11.87
CA GLY A 109 8.99 -10.62 12.77
C GLY A 109 8.98 -9.70 14.01
N LEU A 110 9.62 -8.54 13.94
CA LEU A 110 9.59 -7.56 15.03
C LEU A 110 8.24 -6.86 15.11
N SER A 111 7.69 -6.68 16.31
CA SER A 111 6.33 -6.17 16.57
C SER A 111 6.34 -5.08 17.65
N GLU A 112 7.28 -4.13 17.58
CA GLU A 112 7.52 -3.11 18.59
C GLU A 112 6.46 -2.00 18.63
N ASP A 113 5.74 -1.81 17.54
CA ASP A 113 4.66 -0.83 17.39
C ASP A 113 3.47 -1.43 16.61
N VAL A 114 2.37 -0.69 16.53
CA VAL A 114 1.15 -1.19 15.89
C VAL A 114 1.30 -1.40 14.38
N LEU A 115 2.19 -0.67 13.71
CA LEU A 115 2.49 -0.85 12.29
C LEU A 115 3.15 -2.21 12.05
N LEU A 116 4.21 -2.50 12.78
CA LEU A 116 4.93 -3.77 12.72
C LEU A 116 4.06 -4.93 13.18
N ARG A 117 3.28 -4.73 14.26
CA ARG A 117 2.32 -5.72 14.74
C ARG A 117 1.27 -6.05 13.70
N ALA A 118 0.75 -5.05 12.99
CA ALA A 118 -0.21 -5.28 11.91
C ALA A 118 0.40 -6.09 10.76
N ALA A 119 1.64 -5.81 10.38
CA ALA A 119 2.35 -6.58 9.36
C ALA A 119 2.55 -8.05 9.78
N ASP A 120 2.94 -8.30 11.04
CA ASP A 120 3.02 -9.66 11.61
C ASP A 120 1.66 -10.37 11.58
N VAL A 121 0.59 -9.67 11.98
CA VAL A 121 -0.79 -10.20 11.92
C VAL A 121 -1.17 -10.57 10.48
N VAL A 122 -0.93 -9.68 9.52
CA VAL A 122 -1.26 -9.91 8.11
C VAL A 122 -0.54 -11.14 7.55
N LEU A 123 0.75 -11.28 7.86
CA LEU A 123 1.57 -12.42 7.43
C LEU A 123 1.07 -13.74 8.04
N LYS A 124 0.89 -13.81 9.36
CA LYS A 124 0.47 -15.06 10.03
C LYS A 124 -0.95 -15.48 9.68
N GLU A 125 -1.85 -14.51 9.38
CA GLU A 125 -3.22 -14.80 8.94
C GLU A 125 -3.32 -14.98 7.41
N LYS A 126 -2.17 -15.02 6.71
CA LYS A 126 -2.06 -15.19 5.24
C LYS A 126 -2.91 -14.16 4.48
N ARG A 127 -2.98 -12.96 5.00
CA ARG A 127 -3.59 -11.82 4.32
C ARG A 127 -2.55 -11.13 3.42
N LYS A 128 -3.00 -10.27 2.54
CA LYS A 128 -2.13 -9.62 1.56
C LYS A 128 -1.31 -8.50 2.20
N LEU A 129 0.02 -8.61 2.11
CA LEU A 129 0.95 -7.54 2.47
C LEU A 129 1.66 -7.02 1.21
N ILE A 130 1.57 -5.72 0.98
CA ILE A 130 2.23 -5.02 -0.13
C ILE A 130 3.22 -4.03 0.48
N LEU A 131 4.48 -4.12 0.11
CA LEU A 131 5.50 -3.16 0.49
C LEU A 131 5.96 -2.38 -0.74
N VAL A 132 6.04 -1.05 -0.60
CA VAL A 132 6.50 -0.13 -1.65
C VAL A 132 7.83 0.50 -1.20
N PRO A 133 8.96 -0.24 -1.28
CA PRO A 133 10.24 0.26 -0.84
C PRO A 133 10.75 1.39 -1.74
N ARG A 134 11.38 2.41 -1.09
CA ARG A 134 12.09 3.49 -1.78
C ARG A 134 13.47 3.64 -1.16
N GLU A 135 14.49 3.20 -1.89
CA GLU A 135 15.89 3.21 -1.45
C GLU A 135 16.84 3.14 -2.64
N THR A 136 17.95 3.86 -2.54
CA THR A 136 19.07 3.76 -3.48
C THR A 136 20.37 4.25 -2.81
N PRO A 137 21.54 3.56 -2.98
CA PRO A 137 21.68 2.20 -3.51
C PRO A 137 21.17 1.12 -2.55
N LEU A 138 20.99 -0.10 -3.04
CA LEU A 138 20.66 -1.25 -2.20
C LEU A 138 21.90 -1.91 -1.64
N SER A 139 21.86 -2.33 -0.37
CA SER A 139 22.86 -3.22 0.23
C SER A 139 22.43 -4.69 0.08
N LEU A 140 23.40 -5.61 0.25
CA LEU A 140 23.08 -7.04 0.27
C LEU A 140 22.08 -7.41 1.38
N ILE A 141 22.14 -6.72 2.54
CA ILE A 141 21.19 -6.91 3.64
C ILE A 141 19.75 -6.57 3.17
N HIS A 142 19.57 -5.48 2.41
CA HIS A 142 18.27 -5.13 1.85
C HIS A 142 17.75 -6.23 0.93
N VAL A 143 18.59 -6.74 0.04
CA VAL A 143 18.22 -7.81 -0.90
C VAL A 143 17.86 -9.10 -0.16
N LYS A 144 18.60 -9.47 0.89
CA LYS A 144 18.28 -10.63 1.73
C LYS A 144 16.95 -10.50 2.46
N ASN A 145 16.64 -9.31 2.97
CA ASN A 145 15.33 -9.03 3.58
C ASN A 145 14.20 -9.11 2.55
N MET A 146 14.43 -8.63 1.33
CA MET A 146 13.47 -8.78 0.22
C MET A 146 13.22 -10.25 -0.12
N GLU A 147 14.28 -11.07 -0.19
CA GLU A 147 14.18 -12.50 -0.44
C GLU A 147 13.29 -13.19 0.61
N LEU A 148 13.55 -12.94 1.91
CA LEU A 148 12.75 -13.50 3.00
C LEU A 148 11.26 -13.11 2.89
N LEU A 149 10.98 -11.86 2.58
CA LEU A 149 9.61 -11.35 2.45
C LEU A 149 8.90 -11.93 1.22
N LEU A 150 9.59 -12.07 0.08
CA LEU A 150 9.04 -12.72 -1.11
C LEU A 150 8.72 -14.20 -0.85
N LEU A 151 9.59 -14.91 -0.15
CA LEU A 151 9.35 -16.29 0.28
C LEU A 151 8.15 -16.40 1.25
N ALA A 152 7.91 -15.37 2.07
CA ALA A 152 6.74 -15.27 2.95
C ALA A 152 5.45 -14.87 2.19
N GLY A 153 5.51 -14.62 0.87
CA GLY A 153 4.35 -14.26 0.05
C GLY A 153 4.03 -12.76 0.02
N VAL A 154 4.94 -11.90 0.46
CA VAL A 154 4.78 -10.44 0.38
C VAL A 154 4.89 -9.99 -1.07
N THR A 155 4.05 -9.05 -1.48
CA THR A 155 4.20 -8.36 -2.76
C THR A 155 5.13 -7.16 -2.59
N LEU A 156 6.27 -7.16 -3.28
CA LEU A 156 7.19 -6.03 -3.31
C LEU A 156 6.97 -5.22 -4.60
N ILE A 157 6.65 -3.95 -4.46
CA ILE A 157 6.49 -3.00 -5.57
C ILE A 157 7.43 -1.83 -5.31
N PRO A 158 8.71 -1.90 -5.73
CA PRO A 158 9.61 -0.77 -5.58
C PRO A 158 9.01 0.52 -6.18
N ALA A 159 9.26 1.66 -5.53
CA ALA A 159 8.78 2.97 -5.98
C ALA A 159 9.54 3.44 -7.24
N ASN A 160 9.47 2.63 -8.30
CA ASN A 160 10.14 2.83 -9.59
C ASN A 160 9.10 3.21 -10.64
N PRO A 161 8.90 4.51 -10.93
CA PRO A 161 7.96 4.96 -11.95
C PRO A 161 8.32 4.45 -13.35
N SER A 162 7.31 4.20 -14.18
CA SER A 162 7.49 3.84 -15.57
C SER A 162 7.44 5.07 -16.48
N PHE A 163 8.43 5.22 -17.36
CA PHE A 163 8.55 6.37 -18.24
C PHE A 163 7.83 6.20 -19.59
N TYR A 164 7.55 4.98 -20.03
CA TYR A 164 6.83 4.71 -21.26
C TYR A 164 5.36 5.19 -21.25
N SER A 165 4.84 5.51 -20.05
CA SER A 165 3.50 6.08 -19.89
C SER A 165 3.34 7.44 -20.57
N GLY A 166 4.44 8.14 -20.89
CA GLY A 166 4.45 9.49 -21.42
C GLY A 166 4.05 10.55 -20.38
N ALA A 167 4.21 10.23 -19.09
CA ALA A 167 3.94 11.14 -17.98
C ALA A 167 4.71 12.46 -18.13
N LYS A 168 4.02 13.58 -17.91
CA LYS A 168 4.57 14.94 -18.05
C LYS A 168 4.77 15.63 -16.70
N THR A 169 4.15 15.12 -15.67
CA THR A 169 4.21 15.68 -14.30
C THR A 169 4.70 14.64 -13.32
N VAL A 170 5.21 15.09 -12.16
CA VAL A 170 5.61 14.22 -11.06
C VAL A 170 4.42 13.38 -10.56
N VAL A 171 3.22 13.96 -10.52
CA VAL A 171 1.99 13.26 -10.11
C VAL A 171 1.70 12.09 -11.04
N GLU A 172 1.74 12.32 -12.36
CA GLU A 172 1.52 11.25 -13.35
C GLU A 172 2.58 10.13 -13.25
N LEU A 173 3.84 10.47 -12.94
CA LEU A 173 4.88 9.48 -12.70
C LEU A 173 4.58 8.64 -11.44
N VAL A 174 4.21 9.30 -10.35
CA VAL A 174 3.82 8.65 -9.09
C VAL A 174 2.62 7.74 -9.32
N ASP A 175 1.64 8.18 -10.11
CA ASP A 175 0.44 7.40 -10.42
C ASP A 175 0.75 6.10 -11.16
N THR A 176 1.85 6.00 -11.92
CA THR A 176 2.25 4.73 -12.54
C THR A 176 2.57 3.63 -11.52
N VAL A 177 3.10 3.99 -10.35
CA VAL A 177 3.35 3.06 -9.24
C VAL A 177 2.08 2.81 -8.45
N VAL A 178 1.32 3.88 -8.13
CA VAL A 178 0.08 3.79 -7.34
C VAL A 178 -0.97 2.94 -8.06
N ALA A 179 -1.09 3.05 -9.39
CA ALA A 179 -1.95 2.18 -10.19
C ALA A 179 -1.63 0.70 -9.99
N ARG A 180 -0.33 0.33 -9.96
CA ARG A 180 0.09 -1.05 -9.69
C ARG A 180 -0.26 -1.48 -8.27
N VAL A 181 -0.12 -0.59 -7.29
CA VAL A 181 -0.54 -0.88 -5.90
C VAL A 181 -2.05 -1.14 -5.84
N LEU A 182 -2.88 -0.28 -6.46
CA LEU A 182 -4.33 -0.44 -6.54
C LEU A 182 -4.74 -1.76 -7.22
N ASP A 183 -4.07 -2.13 -8.33
CA ASP A 183 -4.29 -3.41 -9.00
C ASP A 183 -4.04 -4.59 -8.04
N HIS A 184 -2.96 -4.53 -7.26
CA HIS A 184 -2.62 -5.58 -6.29
C HIS A 184 -3.53 -5.57 -5.06
N ILE A 185 -4.08 -4.42 -4.66
CA ILE A 185 -5.16 -4.37 -3.65
C ILE A 185 -6.41 -5.06 -4.19
N GLY A 186 -6.70 -4.90 -5.47
CA GLY A 186 -7.92 -5.33 -6.14
C GLY A 186 -8.93 -4.20 -6.31
N VAL A 187 -8.48 -2.94 -6.26
CA VAL A 187 -9.28 -1.74 -6.49
C VAL A 187 -9.17 -1.32 -7.95
N PRO A 188 -10.26 -1.31 -8.72
CA PRO A 188 -10.25 -0.85 -10.12
C PRO A 188 -9.79 0.60 -10.21
N ASN A 189 -8.92 0.88 -11.18
CA ASN A 189 -8.43 2.23 -11.39
C ASN A 189 -8.06 2.49 -12.86
N LYS A 190 -8.03 3.77 -13.23
CA LYS A 190 -7.59 4.28 -14.54
C LYS A 190 -6.64 5.47 -14.38
N ILE A 191 -5.89 5.54 -13.27
CA ILE A 191 -5.03 6.70 -12.94
C ILE A 191 -3.73 6.75 -13.75
N ALA A 192 -3.34 5.65 -14.38
CA ALA A 192 -2.18 5.59 -15.24
C ALA A 192 -2.49 4.77 -16.51
N PRO A 193 -1.86 5.10 -17.66
CA PRO A 193 -1.99 4.32 -18.88
C PRO A 193 -1.52 2.88 -18.67
N ARG A 194 -2.21 1.93 -19.27
CA ARG A 194 -1.81 0.53 -19.28
C ARG A 194 -1.04 0.18 -20.54
N TRP A 195 -0.17 -0.82 -20.46
CA TRP A 195 0.56 -1.31 -21.62
C TRP A 195 -0.41 -1.88 -22.65
N ALA A 196 -0.27 -1.47 -23.91
CA ALA A 196 -1.09 -1.92 -25.05
C ALA A 196 -2.61 -1.63 -24.94
N GLU A 197 -3.05 -0.77 -24.02
CA GLU A 197 -4.40 -0.18 -24.12
C GLU A 197 -4.39 0.91 -25.18
N GLU A 198 -5.34 0.83 -26.12
CA GLU A 198 -5.56 1.90 -27.11
C GLU A 198 -5.92 3.19 -26.36
N LYS A 199 -5.28 4.29 -26.76
CA LYS A 199 -5.66 5.62 -26.25
C LYS A 199 -6.97 5.99 -26.92
N GLU A 200 -8.07 5.96 -26.17
CA GLU A 200 -9.32 6.58 -26.60
C GLU A 200 -9.15 8.09 -26.83
#